data_4c95c19b52b7fb86c59d9aa8fc13cead
#
_entry.id   4c95c19b52b7fb86c59d9aa8fc13cead
#
_cell.length_a   1.000
_cell.length_b   1.000
_cell.length_c   1.000
_cell.angle_alpha   90.00
_cell.angle_beta   90.00
_cell.angle_gamma   90.00
#
_symmetry.space_group_name_H-M   'P 1'
#
loop_
_entity.id
_entity.type
_entity.pdbx_description
1 polymer ?
#
loop_
_entity_poly.entity_id
_entity_poly.type
_entity_poly.pdbx_seq_one_letter_code
_entity_poly.pdbx_strand_id
1 'polypeptide(L)'
;GVDFGVPEANKVTAATAWGADGATILANYERWVQDYIDGNDNGYAPDVFVTGIENIRIVLNDVAIRKAITGYNDKLLTLDELYTFLRGRELPPMEAFDAKVTYRDPTNGGKRTTARLLDSKKGVFLMEGDKIGNVQMGPTYENNMEPGIFARTFTMERPLREVVEVVAAGFPKIMYPELIKICTVR
;
A
#
# COMPACT_ATOMS: atom_id res chain seq x y z
N GLY A 1 -13.81 0.94 9.78
CA GLY A 1 -13.17 0.52 8.53
C GLY A 1 -13.77 -0.78 8.03
N VAL A 2 -13.62 -1.06 6.76
CA VAL A 2 -14.03 -2.36 6.18
C VAL A 2 -12.91 -3.36 6.45
N ASP A 3 -13.24 -4.50 7.07
CA ASP A 3 -12.31 -5.62 7.19
C ASP A 3 -12.42 -6.47 5.92
N PHE A 4 -11.32 -6.61 5.19
CA PHE A 4 -11.25 -7.44 3.99
C PHE A 4 -10.88 -8.90 4.27
N GLY A 5 -10.85 -9.31 5.55
CA GLY A 5 -10.60 -10.69 5.95
C GLY A 5 -9.16 -11.15 5.77
N VAL A 6 -8.18 -10.25 5.87
CA VAL A 6 -6.75 -10.63 5.83
C VAL A 6 -6.46 -11.56 7.00
N PRO A 7 -5.93 -12.78 6.76
CA PRO A 7 -5.63 -13.75 7.81
C PRO A 7 -4.71 -13.19 8.90
N GLU A 8 -4.93 -13.57 10.15
CA GLU A 8 -4.07 -13.13 11.27
C GLU A 8 -2.60 -13.57 11.10
N ALA A 9 -2.37 -14.72 10.48
CA ALA A 9 -1.04 -15.21 10.15
C ALA A 9 -0.28 -14.25 9.20
N ASN A 10 -1.02 -13.46 8.41
CA ASN A 10 -0.47 -12.46 7.50
C ASN A 10 -0.32 -11.08 8.14
N LYS A 11 -0.57 -10.94 9.44
CA LYS A 11 -0.34 -9.71 10.22
C LYS A 11 0.87 -9.93 11.12
N VAL A 12 2.02 -9.47 10.68
CA VAL A 12 3.30 -9.69 11.37
C VAL A 12 3.86 -8.39 11.94
N THR A 13 4.68 -8.52 12.98
CA THR A 13 5.36 -7.37 13.62
C THR A 13 6.85 -7.65 13.69
N ALA A 14 7.67 -6.64 13.41
CA ALA A 14 9.11 -6.71 13.61
C ALA A 14 9.43 -6.92 15.10
N ALA A 15 10.31 -7.87 15.42
CA ALA A 15 10.73 -8.12 16.80
C ALA A 15 11.41 -6.89 17.42
N THR A 16 12.20 -6.17 16.61
CA THR A 16 12.78 -4.87 16.95
C THR A 16 12.32 -3.87 15.89
N ALA A 17 11.81 -2.72 16.34
CA ALA A 17 11.33 -1.67 15.44
C ALA A 17 12.44 -1.23 14.47
N TRP A 18 12.10 -1.03 13.20
CA TRP A 18 13.06 -0.52 12.22
C TRP A 18 13.55 0.86 12.61
N GLY A 19 14.87 1.05 12.57
CA GLY A 19 15.53 2.27 13.04
C GLY A 19 15.92 2.27 14.51
N ALA A 20 15.57 1.25 15.29
CA ALA A 20 16.08 1.04 16.63
C ALA A 20 17.39 0.24 16.60
N ASP A 21 18.20 0.39 17.66
CA ASP A 21 19.44 -0.36 17.79
C ASP A 21 19.18 -1.88 17.81
N GLY A 22 19.96 -2.62 17.04
CA GLY A 22 19.80 -4.07 16.90
C GLY A 22 18.66 -4.51 15.96
N ALA A 23 18.05 -3.60 15.21
CA ALA A 23 17.07 -3.97 14.20
C ALA A 23 17.72 -4.82 13.10
N THR A 24 17.08 -5.94 12.75
CA THR A 24 17.51 -6.86 11.68
C THR A 24 16.62 -6.71 10.47
N ILE A 25 16.67 -5.55 9.80
CA ILE A 25 15.73 -5.17 8.74
C ILE A 25 15.75 -6.17 7.59
N LEU A 26 16.92 -6.48 7.03
CA LEU A 26 17.06 -7.38 5.88
C LEU A 26 16.57 -8.80 6.21
N ALA A 27 16.97 -9.34 7.37
CA ALA A 27 16.55 -10.67 7.80
C ALA A 27 15.03 -10.76 8.06
N ASN A 28 14.42 -9.70 8.60
CA ASN A 28 12.97 -9.62 8.74
C ASN A 28 12.29 -9.61 7.38
N TYR A 29 12.84 -8.83 6.44
CA TYR A 29 12.28 -8.70 5.10
C TYR A 29 12.32 -10.03 4.33
N GLU A 30 13.48 -10.70 4.31
CA GLU A 30 13.66 -12.03 3.70
C GLU A 30 12.71 -13.06 4.31
N ARG A 31 12.63 -13.11 5.65
CA ARG A 31 11.71 -14.02 6.34
C ARG A 31 10.25 -13.74 5.98
N TRP A 32 9.83 -12.49 5.96
CA TRP A 32 8.45 -12.14 5.64
C TRP A 32 8.06 -12.45 4.20
N VAL A 33 9.01 -12.33 3.25
CA VAL A 33 8.81 -12.77 1.87
C VAL A 33 8.67 -14.29 1.81
N GLN A 34 9.54 -15.02 2.51
CA GLN A 34 9.44 -16.49 2.58
C GLN A 34 8.11 -16.94 3.23
N ASP A 35 7.75 -16.34 4.37
CA ASP A 35 6.48 -16.60 5.04
C ASP A 35 5.26 -16.25 4.17
N TYR A 36 5.40 -15.29 3.24
CA TYR A 36 4.36 -14.95 2.27
C TYR A 36 4.20 -16.06 1.23
N ILE A 37 5.31 -16.55 0.69
CA ILE A 37 5.33 -17.63 -0.30
C ILE A 37 4.77 -18.92 0.31
N ASP A 38 5.22 -19.27 1.52
CA ASP A 38 4.80 -20.48 2.21
C ASP A 38 3.35 -20.42 2.71
N GLY A 39 2.83 -19.22 2.93
CA GLY A 39 1.48 -18.98 3.45
C GLY A 39 0.38 -18.92 2.40
N ASN A 40 0.72 -18.98 1.12
CA ASN A 40 -0.27 -19.00 0.05
C ASN A 40 -0.23 -20.33 -0.74
N ASP A 41 -1.40 -20.85 -1.06
CA ASP A 41 -1.57 -22.18 -1.69
C ASP A 41 -0.88 -22.33 -3.06
N ASN A 42 -0.60 -21.20 -3.73
CA ASN A 42 -0.02 -21.19 -5.07
C ASN A 42 1.49 -20.93 -5.08
N GLY A 43 2.11 -20.64 -3.93
CA GLY A 43 3.53 -20.32 -3.82
C GLY A 43 3.92 -19.01 -4.54
N TYR A 44 3.00 -18.07 -4.71
CA TYR A 44 3.30 -16.80 -5.35
C TYR A 44 4.18 -15.92 -4.46
N ALA A 45 5.21 -15.33 -5.06
CA ALA A 45 6.00 -14.27 -4.42
C ALA A 45 5.27 -12.92 -4.53
N PRO A 46 5.44 -12.02 -3.55
CA PRO A 46 4.89 -10.67 -3.65
C PRO A 46 5.63 -9.86 -4.72
N ASP A 47 4.90 -9.01 -5.45
CA ASP A 47 5.49 -8.17 -6.51
C ASP A 47 6.07 -6.87 -5.93
N VAL A 48 5.50 -6.36 -4.84
CA VAL A 48 5.88 -5.07 -4.25
C VAL A 48 5.66 -5.04 -2.73
N PHE A 49 6.50 -4.27 -2.04
CA PHE A 49 6.30 -3.88 -0.65
C PHE A 49 5.99 -2.39 -0.55
N VAL A 50 4.75 -2.05 -0.25
CA VAL A 50 4.27 -0.69 -0.13
C VAL A 50 4.39 -0.20 1.30
N THR A 51 5.08 0.92 1.52
CA THR A 51 5.28 1.49 2.86
C THR A 51 5.43 3.01 2.81
N GLY A 52 5.49 3.68 3.97
CA GLY A 52 5.75 5.12 4.02
C GLY A 52 7.22 5.45 3.67
N ILE A 53 7.45 6.62 3.03
CA ILE A 53 8.80 7.08 2.66
C ILE A 53 9.77 7.12 3.85
N GLU A 54 9.27 7.34 5.07
CA GLU A 54 10.08 7.33 6.29
C GLU A 54 10.72 5.97 6.53
N ASN A 55 10.00 4.88 6.29
CA ASN A 55 10.51 3.52 6.47
C ASN A 55 11.59 3.21 5.43
N ILE A 56 11.41 3.65 4.18
CA ILE A 56 12.44 3.51 3.14
C ILE A 56 13.71 4.26 3.52
N ARG A 57 13.58 5.48 4.06
CA ARG A 57 14.75 6.24 4.55
C ARG A 57 15.47 5.54 5.71
N ILE A 58 14.74 4.88 6.60
CA ILE A 58 15.33 4.06 7.66
C ILE A 58 16.13 2.91 7.06
N VAL A 59 15.58 2.22 6.06
CA VAL A 59 16.28 1.14 5.34
C VAL A 59 17.56 1.64 4.66
N LEU A 60 17.50 2.78 3.97
CA LEU A 60 18.66 3.40 3.31
C LEU A 60 19.76 3.84 4.30
N ASN A 61 19.37 4.19 5.53
CA ASN A 61 20.30 4.61 6.58
C ASN A 61 20.76 3.46 7.47
N ASP A 62 20.23 2.26 7.29
CA ASP A 62 20.64 1.10 8.07
C ASP A 62 22.11 0.70 7.77
N VAL A 63 22.91 0.59 8.82
CA VAL A 63 24.36 0.32 8.71
C VAL A 63 24.62 -1.07 8.14
N ALA A 64 23.83 -2.07 8.51
CA ALA A 64 24.01 -3.44 8.05
C ALA A 64 23.70 -3.56 6.56
N ILE A 65 22.62 -2.90 6.11
CA ILE A 65 22.23 -2.88 4.68
C ILE A 65 23.27 -2.10 3.86
N ARG A 66 23.69 -0.93 4.32
CA ARG A 66 24.76 -0.16 3.65
C ARG A 66 26.04 -0.97 3.49
N LYS A 67 26.47 -1.62 4.56
CA LYS A 67 27.66 -2.48 4.52
C LYS A 67 27.49 -3.67 3.57
N ALA A 68 26.32 -4.28 3.53
CA ALA A 68 26.04 -5.42 2.65
C ALA A 68 26.07 -5.03 1.16
N ILE A 69 25.61 -3.81 0.82
CA ILE A 69 25.53 -3.34 -0.57
C ILE A 69 26.84 -2.70 -1.03
N THR A 70 27.41 -1.83 -0.22
CA THR A 70 28.56 -1.00 -0.63
C THR A 70 29.91 -1.51 -0.13
N GLY A 71 29.90 -2.42 0.83
CA GLY A 71 31.12 -2.85 1.55
C GLY A 71 31.62 -1.86 2.61
N TYR A 72 31.04 -0.66 2.71
CA TYR A 72 31.45 0.42 3.60
C TYR A 72 30.30 0.93 4.45
N ASN A 73 30.56 1.35 5.69
CA ASN A 73 29.55 1.87 6.59
C ASN A 73 29.16 3.33 6.29
N ASP A 74 30.07 4.11 5.73
CA ASP A 74 29.95 5.57 5.61
C ASP A 74 29.39 6.03 4.25
N LYS A 75 29.29 5.11 3.27
CA LYS A 75 28.72 5.44 1.98
C LYS A 75 27.20 5.56 2.08
N LEU A 76 26.66 6.68 1.57
CA LEU A 76 25.22 6.85 1.44
C LEU A 76 24.69 5.90 0.35
N LEU A 77 23.59 5.24 0.65
CA LEU A 77 22.91 4.32 -0.25
C LEU A 77 21.83 5.07 -1.04
N THR A 78 21.79 4.84 -2.33
CA THR A 78 20.73 5.34 -3.21
C THR A 78 19.59 4.32 -3.35
N LEU A 79 18.42 4.77 -3.78
CA LEU A 79 17.28 3.87 -4.04
C LEU A 79 17.59 2.87 -5.15
N ASP A 80 18.28 3.29 -6.20
CA ASP A 80 18.65 2.43 -7.32
C ASP A 80 19.61 1.31 -6.90
N GLU A 81 20.58 1.61 -6.03
CA GLU A 81 21.49 0.61 -5.45
C GLU A 81 20.70 -0.40 -4.58
N LEU A 82 19.75 0.10 -3.77
CA LEU A 82 18.87 -0.75 -2.96
C LEU A 82 18.02 -1.66 -3.85
N TYR A 83 17.39 -1.13 -4.90
CA TYR A 83 16.55 -1.92 -5.80
C TYR A 83 17.34 -2.97 -6.58
N THR A 84 18.54 -2.61 -7.02
CA THR A 84 19.45 -3.56 -7.69
C THR A 84 19.84 -4.70 -6.74
N PHE A 85 20.11 -4.38 -5.48
CA PHE A 85 20.44 -5.37 -4.46
C PHE A 85 19.24 -6.29 -4.14
N LEU A 86 18.04 -5.72 -3.93
CA LEU A 86 16.83 -6.50 -3.66
C LEU A 86 16.52 -7.43 -4.84
N ARG A 87 16.58 -6.92 -6.08
CA ARG A 87 16.37 -7.72 -7.29
C ARG A 87 17.38 -8.86 -7.42
N GLY A 88 18.64 -8.61 -7.08
CA GLY A 88 19.68 -9.66 -7.10
C GLY A 88 19.45 -10.77 -6.07
N ARG A 89 18.56 -10.57 -5.11
CA ARG A 89 18.13 -11.54 -4.09
C ARG A 89 16.72 -12.07 -4.32
N GLU A 90 16.09 -11.75 -5.44
CA GLU A 90 14.71 -12.11 -5.77
C GLU A 90 13.70 -11.56 -4.73
N LEU A 91 14.03 -10.42 -4.11
CA LEU A 91 13.16 -9.72 -3.16
C LEU A 91 12.38 -8.62 -3.87
N PRO A 92 11.10 -8.38 -3.49
CA PRO A 92 10.29 -7.34 -4.10
C PRO A 92 10.87 -5.94 -3.83
N PRO A 93 10.66 -4.97 -4.73
CA PRO A 93 11.03 -3.58 -4.51
C PRO A 93 10.17 -2.96 -3.40
N MET A 94 10.69 -1.88 -2.79
CA MET A 94 9.98 -1.09 -1.79
C MET A 94 9.43 0.17 -2.44
N GLU A 95 8.11 0.38 -2.38
CA GLU A 95 7.47 1.57 -2.92
C GLU A 95 6.92 2.48 -1.83
N ALA A 96 7.08 3.79 -2.03
CA ALA A 96 6.58 4.79 -1.11
C ALA A 96 5.10 5.11 -1.39
N PHE A 97 4.26 5.02 -0.36
CA PHE A 97 2.87 5.41 -0.42
C PHE A 97 2.50 6.29 0.78
N ASP A 98 2.51 7.61 0.56
CA ASP A 98 2.21 8.62 1.58
C ASP A 98 0.92 9.39 1.29
N ALA A 99 0.00 8.80 0.53
CA ALA A 99 -1.27 9.42 0.21
C ALA A 99 -2.07 9.75 1.48
N LYS A 100 -2.68 10.93 1.47
CA LYS A 100 -3.50 11.44 2.58
C LYS A 100 -4.90 11.74 2.09
N VAL A 101 -5.87 11.52 2.96
CA VAL A 101 -7.25 11.92 2.74
C VAL A 101 -7.64 12.98 3.75
N THR A 102 -8.32 14.02 3.27
CA THR A 102 -8.93 15.05 4.12
C THR A 102 -10.42 14.87 4.12
N TYR A 103 -10.97 14.64 5.28
CA TYR A 103 -12.41 14.43 5.48
C TYR A 103 -12.94 15.30 6.62
N ARG A 104 -14.26 15.45 6.67
CA ARG A 104 -14.92 16.07 7.83
C ARG A 104 -15.20 14.99 8.86
N ASP A 105 -14.60 15.13 10.04
CA ASP A 105 -14.76 14.17 11.12
C ASP A 105 -16.07 14.45 11.88
N PRO A 106 -17.07 13.57 11.79
CA PRO A 106 -18.34 13.75 12.48
C PRO A 106 -18.20 13.68 14.00
N THR A 107 -17.17 12.98 14.50
CA THR A 107 -16.90 12.83 15.93
C THR A 107 -16.23 14.05 16.53
N ASN A 108 -15.63 14.92 15.70
CA ASN A 108 -14.93 16.15 16.10
C ASN A 108 -15.67 17.42 15.60
N GLY A 109 -16.99 17.43 15.68
CA GLY A 109 -17.80 18.58 15.30
C GLY A 109 -17.72 18.96 13.83
N GLY A 110 -17.44 18.03 12.92
CA GLY A 110 -17.33 18.29 11.49
C GLY A 110 -16.08 19.06 11.06
N LYS A 111 -15.06 19.14 11.92
CA LYS A 111 -13.77 19.74 11.57
C LYS A 111 -13.06 18.93 10.48
N ARG A 112 -12.30 19.61 9.63
CA ARG A 112 -11.45 18.95 8.65
C ARG A 112 -10.30 18.25 9.36
N THR A 113 -10.19 16.96 9.11
CA THR A 113 -9.11 16.10 9.60
C THR A 113 -8.39 15.48 8.40
N THR A 114 -7.07 15.50 8.43
CA THR A 114 -6.24 14.85 7.40
C THR A 114 -5.59 13.62 8.01
N ALA A 115 -5.81 12.46 7.40
CA ALA A 115 -5.20 11.21 7.80
C ALA A 115 -4.43 10.56 6.65
N ARG A 116 -3.36 9.83 6.97
CA ARG A 116 -2.69 8.97 5.99
C ARG A 116 -3.58 7.76 5.68
N LEU A 117 -3.61 7.30 4.43
CA LEU A 117 -4.32 6.09 4.04
C LEU A 117 -3.58 4.84 4.55
N LEU A 118 -2.25 4.84 4.47
CA LEU A 118 -1.41 3.81 5.07
C LEU A 118 -0.77 4.37 6.35
N ASP A 119 -0.86 3.61 7.45
CA ASP A 119 -0.18 3.93 8.70
C ASP A 119 1.33 3.97 8.47
N SER A 120 1.99 5.05 8.91
CA SER A 120 3.43 5.25 8.74
C SER A 120 4.29 4.18 9.42
N LYS A 121 3.73 3.42 10.35
CA LYS A 121 4.40 2.31 11.05
C LYS A 121 4.24 0.97 10.35
N LYS A 122 3.52 0.94 9.25
CA LYS A 122 3.18 -0.31 8.55
C LYS A 122 3.76 -0.34 7.15
N GLY A 123 3.94 -1.54 6.66
CA GLY A 123 4.17 -1.85 5.27
C GLY A 123 3.31 -3.03 4.86
N VAL A 124 3.02 -3.15 3.58
CA VAL A 124 2.16 -4.20 3.05
C VAL A 124 2.81 -4.85 1.84
N PHE A 125 2.94 -6.16 1.86
CA PHE A 125 3.28 -6.93 0.66
C PHE A 125 2.03 -7.16 -0.16
N LEU A 126 2.12 -6.89 -1.45
CA LEU A 126 1.04 -7.00 -2.41
C LEU A 126 1.52 -7.67 -3.69
N MET A 127 0.57 -8.24 -4.42
CA MET A 127 0.75 -8.59 -5.83
C MET A 127 0.13 -7.50 -6.69
N GLU A 128 0.73 -7.21 -7.85
CA GLU A 128 0.22 -6.24 -8.80
C GLU A 128 -0.91 -6.79 -9.68
N GLY A 129 -1.72 -5.86 -10.20
CA GLY A 129 -2.81 -6.16 -11.13
C GLY A 129 -4.04 -6.78 -10.47
N ASP A 130 -4.81 -7.50 -11.25
CA ASP A 130 -6.11 -8.06 -10.85
C ASP A 130 -6.00 -9.30 -9.94
N LYS A 131 -4.80 -9.68 -9.54
CA LYS A 131 -4.54 -10.91 -8.77
C LYS A 131 -5.11 -10.86 -7.35
N ILE A 132 -5.18 -9.68 -6.73
CA ILE A 132 -5.72 -9.54 -5.36
C ILE A 132 -7.21 -9.27 -5.38
N GLY A 133 -7.67 -8.42 -6.32
CA GLY A 133 -9.05 -7.99 -6.38
C GLY A 133 -9.30 -6.96 -7.46
N ASN A 134 -10.53 -6.51 -7.54
CA ASN A 134 -10.96 -5.52 -8.53
C ASN A 134 -11.94 -4.51 -7.92
N VAL A 135 -12.19 -3.44 -8.64
CA VAL A 135 -13.30 -2.52 -8.34
C VAL A 135 -14.52 -2.98 -9.11
N GLN A 136 -15.53 -3.44 -8.39
CA GLN A 136 -16.80 -3.84 -8.97
C GLN A 136 -17.69 -2.62 -9.07
N MET A 137 -18.12 -2.29 -10.30
CA MET A 137 -19.06 -1.20 -10.52
C MET A 137 -20.47 -1.66 -10.18
N GLY A 138 -21.18 -0.82 -9.43
CA GLY A 138 -22.57 -0.99 -9.08
C GLY A 138 -23.50 -0.22 -10.02
N PRO A 139 -24.80 -0.56 -10.01
CA PRO A 139 -25.80 0.18 -10.74
C PRO A 139 -26.04 1.56 -10.11
N THR A 140 -26.27 2.56 -10.95
CA THR A 140 -26.71 3.89 -10.52
C THR A 140 -28.03 4.27 -11.17
N TYR A 141 -28.83 5.05 -10.48
CA TYR A 141 -30.14 5.47 -11.00
C TYR A 141 -29.98 6.30 -12.29
N GLU A 142 -28.98 7.16 -12.32
CA GLU A 142 -28.64 8.04 -13.44
C GLU A 142 -28.23 7.27 -14.70
N ASN A 143 -27.67 6.06 -14.52
CA ASN A 143 -27.30 5.15 -15.60
C ASN A 143 -28.35 4.07 -15.86
N ASN A 144 -29.63 4.37 -15.66
CA ASN A 144 -30.75 3.42 -15.86
C ASN A 144 -30.59 2.09 -15.10
N MET A 145 -29.98 2.12 -13.93
CA MET A 145 -29.66 0.93 -13.11
C MET A 145 -28.67 -0.03 -13.78
N GLU A 146 -27.89 0.45 -14.76
CA GLU A 146 -26.77 -0.31 -15.31
C GLU A 146 -25.46 -0.03 -14.54
N PRO A 147 -24.60 -1.04 -14.34
CA PRO A 147 -23.29 -0.84 -13.74
C PRO A 147 -22.38 -0.01 -14.65
N GLY A 148 -21.64 0.94 -14.08
CA GLY A 148 -20.68 1.71 -14.87
C GLY A 148 -20.54 3.16 -14.42
N ILE A 149 -19.90 3.94 -15.27
CA ILE A 149 -19.72 5.38 -15.09
C ILE A 149 -20.71 6.08 -16.03
N PHE A 150 -21.60 6.88 -15.46
CA PHE A 150 -22.50 7.73 -16.19
C PHE A 150 -21.91 9.14 -16.25
N ALA A 151 -21.85 9.71 -17.45
CA ALA A 151 -21.42 11.09 -17.64
C ALA A 151 -22.37 11.81 -18.60
N ARG A 152 -22.83 12.99 -18.21
CA ARG A 152 -23.63 13.85 -19.09
C ARG A 152 -23.22 15.31 -18.94
N THR A 153 -23.41 16.05 -20.02
CA THR A 153 -23.25 17.52 -20.03
C THR A 153 -24.61 18.16 -20.36
N PHE A 154 -24.98 19.16 -19.61
CA PHE A 154 -26.19 19.95 -19.90
C PHE A 154 -25.95 21.43 -19.59
N THR A 155 -26.67 22.27 -20.31
CA THR A 155 -26.58 23.72 -20.14
C THR A 155 -27.71 24.21 -19.22
N MET A 156 -27.34 24.96 -18.19
CA MET A 156 -28.29 25.73 -17.37
C MET A 156 -28.42 27.13 -17.92
N GLU A 157 -29.65 27.58 -18.13
CA GLU A 157 -29.92 28.90 -18.73
C GLU A 157 -29.79 30.07 -17.74
N ARG A 158 -29.97 29.82 -16.43
CA ARG A 158 -29.97 30.90 -15.41
C ARG A 158 -29.19 30.46 -14.14
N PRO A 159 -27.97 30.98 -13.96
CA PRO A 159 -27.10 31.67 -14.92
C PRO A 159 -26.66 30.72 -16.04
N LEU A 160 -26.37 31.30 -17.21
CA LEU A 160 -25.86 30.51 -18.34
C LEU A 160 -24.53 29.84 -17.94
N ARG A 161 -24.54 28.52 -17.86
CA ARG A 161 -23.37 27.70 -17.56
C ARG A 161 -23.53 26.29 -18.09
N GLU A 162 -22.42 25.71 -18.45
CA GLU A 162 -22.34 24.29 -18.78
C GLU A 162 -22.04 23.49 -17.50
N VAL A 163 -22.78 22.43 -17.28
CA VAL A 163 -22.64 21.55 -16.13
C VAL A 163 -22.31 20.15 -16.63
N VAL A 164 -21.21 19.61 -16.13
CA VAL A 164 -20.83 18.21 -16.33
C VAL A 164 -21.20 17.43 -15.08
N GLU A 165 -22.04 16.43 -15.23
CA GLU A 165 -22.40 15.50 -14.16
C GLU A 165 -21.76 14.15 -14.43
N VAL A 166 -21.02 13.64 -13.46
CA VAL A 166 -20.42 12.30 -13.51
C VAL A 166 -20.85 11.55 -12.26
N VAL A 167 -21.46 10.39 -12.45
CA VAL A 167 -21.92 9.53 -11.36
C VAL A 167 -21.36 8.13 -11.57
N ALA A 168 -20.83 7.55 -10.51
CA ALA A 168 -20.35 6.18 -10.47
C ALA A 168 -20.53 5.59 -9.08
N ALA A 169 -20.90 4.34 -8.99
CA ALA A 169 -20.87 3.54 -7.79
C ALA A 169 -19.81 2.44 -7.95
N GLY A 170 -18.77 2.46 -7.14
CA GLY A 170 -17.72 1.46 -7.18
C GLY A 170 -17.48 0.88 -5.78
N PHE A 171 -17.32 -0.44 -5.69
CA PHE A 171 -16.97 -1.14 -4.47
C PHE A 171 -15.70 -1.96 -4.68
N PRO A 172 -14.64 -1.75 -3.88
CA PRO A 172 -13.45 -2.57 -3.95
C PRO A 172 -13.77 -3.97 -3.42
N LYS A 173 -13.53 -4.99 -4.25
CA LYS A 173 -13.68 -6.39 -3.90
C LYS A 173 -12.33 -7.05 -3.85
N ILE A 174 -11.90 -7.48 -2.67
CA ILE A 174 -10.73 -8.33 -2.48
C ILE A 174 -11.18 -9.78 -2.66
N MET A 175 -10.54 -10.49 -3.59
CA MET A 175 -10.86 -11.89 -3.89
C MET A 175 -9.92 -12.85 -3.15
N TYR A 176 -8.68 -12.45 -2.97
CA TYR A 176 -7.63 -13.28 -2.36
C TYR A 176 -6.94 -12.51 -1.22
N PRO A 177 -7.59 -12.39 -0.04
CA PRO A 177 -7.03 -11.68 1.09
C PRO A 177 -5.76 -12.35 1.67
N GLU A 178 -5.54 -13.62 1.38
CA GLU A 178 -4.31 -14.37 1.69
C GLU A 178 -3.08 -13.85 0.94
N LEU A 179 -3.27 -13.18 -0.20
CA LEU A 179 -2.21 -12.52 -0.97
C LEU A 179 -1.89 -11.09 -0.47
N ILE A 180 -2.34 -10.76 0.74
CA ILE A 180 -2.02 -9.49 1.41
C ILE A 180 -1.31 -9.82 2.72
N LYS A 181 -0.11 -9.28 2.92
CA LYS A 181 0.61 -9.42 4.20
C LYS A 181 0.93 -8.06 4.79
N ILE A 182 0.44 -7.82 5.98
CA ILE A 182 0.58 -6.54 6.69
C ILE A 182 1.73 -6.68 7.71
N CYS A 183 2.74 -5.83 7.58
CA CYS A 183 3.90 -5.82 8.43
C CYS A 183 3.95 -4.54 9.27
N THR A 184 3.97 -4.67 10.59
CA THR A 184 4.24 -3.55 11.48
C THR A 184 5.75 -3.44 11.67
N VAL A 185 6.34 -2.35 11.18
CA VAL A 185 7.80 -2.15 11.11
C VAL A 185 8.32 -1.24 12.23
N ARG A 186 7.43 -0.44 12.86
CA ARG A 186 7.80 0.48 13.96
C ARG A 186 6.80 0.45 15.10
#